data_9b7491aecf1a6e4a2f61343d4938473e
#
_entry.id   9b7491aecf1a6e4a2f61343d4938473e
#
_cell.length_a   1.000
_cell.length_b   1.000
_cell.length_c   1.000
_cell.angle_alpha   90.00
_cell.angle_beta   90.00
_cell.angle_gamma   90.00
#
_symmetry.space_group_name_H-M   'P 1'
#
loop_
_entity.id
_entity.type
_entity.pdbx_description
1 polymer ?
#
loop_
_entity_poly.entity_id
_entity_poly.type
_entity_poly.pdbx_seq_one_letter_code
_entity_poly.pdbx_strand_id
1 'polypeptide(L)'
;MIRKWLGTKWLGMGVIAASLIATAAEARVVSLEIQRREPILSGKSFGSAGAYEKLVGKVHFAVDPKLAINKSIVDLDLAPKNAKGEVEFTADFFMLKPADPGHGNHRLFYEVGNRGNKSMLGYFQKAENSKDPASAEEIGDGALMNQGWTLLWMGWQWDVPPGQMRMDQPIATENGKKITGLVRANFVPNDRSPTQSLADRNHFAYPIDDENSPDNVMTVRDNAADKPQVIPRGKWHFVNGTEVALDGGFQMGRIYDVVYRAKDPRVVGTGLSGTRDLISFLKHDRGAGNPMPGITTAYGWGVSQSGRFLRQFLYEGFNEDEQGKIVFDGVIDEVGGAGRGSFNYRFGQASRDAEEFFDFFYPVDMFPFADGVETDPVTGQTGSLLARAEARHVRPKLFHIFSNSEYFNRGGSLIHTDVTGTRDIAPPSDSRIYFVSSGPHAFGPMPAKQFPGAAGFNNPVSRNPIVRALLKDMDDWVTKGAAPP
;
A
#
# COMPACT_ATOMS: atom_id res chain seq x y z
N MET A 1 -8.99 -68.71 -65.66
CA MET A 1 -7.93 -68.13 -64.79
C MET A 1 -8.47 -66.85 -64.20
N ILE A 2 -8.96 -66.88 -62.95
CA ILE A 2 -9.65 -65.78 -62.33
C ILE A 2 -8.85 -65.42 -61.06
N ARG A 3 -8.25 -64.27 -61.05
CA ARG A 3 -7.57 -63.69 -59.84
C ARG A 3 -8.58 -63.01 -58.93
N LYS A 4 -8.65 -63.50 -57.66
CA LYS A 4 -9.40 -62.84 -56.61
C LYS A 4 -8.60 -61.66 -56.04
N TRP A 5 -9.25 -60.52 -55.91
CA TRP A 5 -8.77 -59.34 -55.14
C TRP A 5 -9.28 -59.42 -53.73
N LEU A 6 -8.36 -59.38 -52.79
CA LEU A 6 -8.64 -59.25 -51.36
C LEU A 6 -8.58 -57.74 -50.96
N GLY A 7 -9.71 -57.20 -50.52
CA GLY A 7 -9.82 -55.85 -50.04
C GLY A 7 -9.38 -55.76 -48.60
N THR A 8 -8.40 -54.91 -48.32
CA THR A 8 -7.94 -54.55 -46.95
C THR A 8 -8.77 -53.40 -46.43
N LYS A 9 -9.54 -53.64 -45.34
CA LYS A 9 -10.27 -52.60 -44.60
C LYS A 9 -9.27 -51.86 -43.67
N TRP A 10 -9.08 -50.57 -43.90
CA TRP A 10 -8.41 -49.69 -42.96
C TRP A 10 -9.41 -49.24 -41.88
N LEU A 11 -9.18 -49.61 -40.60
CA LEU A 11 -9.83 -49.02 -39.45
C LEU A 11 -9.09 -47.70 -39.14
N GLY A 12 -9.75 -46.57 -39.38
CA GLY A 12 -9.29 -45.27 -38.96
C GLY A 12 -9.49 -45.12 -37.42
N MET A 13 -8.39 -45.12 -36.66
CA MET A 13 -8.38 -44.65 -35.27
C MET A 13 -8.50 -43.14 -35.29
N GLY A 14 -9.68 -42.62 -34.97
CA GLY A 14 -9.87 -41.20 -34.66
C GLY A 14 -9.23 -40.88 -33.31
N VAL A 15 -8.14 -40.11 -33.33
CA VAL A 15 -7.57 -39.49 -32.15
C VAL A 15 -8.45 -38.29 -31.79
N ILE A 16 -9.27 -38.43 -30.73
CA ILE A 16 -9.98 -37.31 -30.12
C ILE A 16 -8.91 -36.51 -29.33
N ALA A 17 -8.44 -35.42 -29.90
CA ALA A 17 -7.68 -34.43 -29.20
C ALA A 17 -8.63 -33.70 -28.22
N ALA A 18 -8.61 -34.07 -26.95
CA ALA A 18 -9.25 -33.31 -25.88
C ALA A 18 -8.48 -31.99 -25.76
N SER A 19 -9.01 -30.92 -26.34
CA SER A 19 -8.55 -29.57 -26.10
C SER A 19 -8.86 -29.26 -24.63
N LEU A 20 -7.83 -29.28 -23.77
CA LEU A 20 -7.88 -28.66 -22.45
C LEU A 20 -8.06 -27.16 -22.70
N ILE A 21 -9.29 -26.68 -22.63
CA ILE A 21 -9.58 -25.25 -22.46
C ILE A 21 -9.07 -24.91 -21.07
N ALA A 22 -7.84 -24.40 -21.00
CA ALA A 22 -7.39 -23.69 -19.81
C ALA A 22 -8.33 -22.49 -19.69
N THR A 23 -9.25 -22.53 -18.73
CA THR A 23 -9.96 -21.33 -18.29
C THR A 23 -8.89 -20.35 -17.87
N ALA A 24 -8.80 -19.22 -18.58
CA ALA A 24 -7.94 -18.11 -18.18
C ALA A 24 -8.24 -17.81 -16.70
N ALA A 25 -7.23 -17.80 -15.86
CA ALA A 25 -7.40 -17.37 -14.48
C ALA A 25 -7.84 -15.91 -14.54
N GLU A 26 -9.10 -15.67 -14.20
CA GLU A 26 -9.63 -14.31 -14.07
C GLU A 26 -8.97 -13.63 -12.88
N ALA A 27 -8.87 -12.29 -12.91
CA ALA A 27 -8.38 -11.51 -11.77
C ALA A 27 -9.08 -11.96 -10.48
N ARG A 28 -8.32 -12.17 -9.40
CA ARG A 28 -8.78 -12.87 -8.19
C ARG A 28 -9.75 -12.08 -7.30
N VAL A 29 -10.42 -11.06 -7.86
CA VAL A 29 -11.62 -10.48 -7.27
C VAL A 29 -12.78 -11.45 -7.51
N VAL A 30 -13.27 -12.04 -6.42
CA VAL A 30 -14.43 -12.95 -6.46
C VAL A 30 -15.72 -12.17 -6.66
N SER A 31 -15.85 -11.03 -5.94
CA SER A 31 -17.01 -10.14 -6.06
C SER A 31 -16.74 -8.77 -5.48
N LEU A 32 -17.50 -7.80 -5.98
CA LEU A 32 -17.71 -6.49 -5.33
C LEU A 32 -19.10 -6.49 -4.70
N GLU A 33 -19.16 -6.39 -3.38
CA GLU A 33 -20.38 -6.22 -2.61
C GLU A 33 -20.64 -4.72 -2.44
N ILE A 34 -21.49 -4.13 -3.26
CA ILE A 34 -21.87 -2.72 -3.15
C ILE A 34 -22.99 -2.58 -2.11
N GLN A 35 -22.64 -2.05 -0.94
CA GLN A 35 -23.55 -1.86 0.18
C GLN A 35 -24.34 -0.54 0.09
N ARG A 36 -23.70 0.51 -0.49
CA ARG A 36 -24.34 1.81 -0.74
C ARG A 36 -23.99 2.31 -2.13
N ARG A 37 -25.00 2.85 -2.81
CA ARG A 37 -24.87 3.56 -4.08
C ARG A 37 -25.66 4.86 -3.98
N GLU A 38 -24.99 5.97 -4.06
CA GLU A 38 -25.57 7.30 -3.79
C GLU A 38 -25.11 8.33 -4.83
N PRO A 39 -25.98 9.21 -5.32
CA PRO A 39 -25.58 10.31 -6.18
C PRO A 39 -24.75 11.33 -5.36
N ILE A 40 -23.67 11.83 -5.94
CA ILE A 40 -22.88 12.92 -5.35
C ILE A 40 -23.63 14.25 -5.54
N LEU A 41 -23.71 15.05 -4.47
CA LEU A 41 -24.35 16.37 -4.45
C LEU A 41 -25.72 16.37 -5.15
N SER A 42 -26.56 15.38 -4.83
CA SER A 42 -27.91 15.19 -5.39
C SER A 42 -27.94 15.15 -6.92
N GLY A 43 -26.88 14.59 -7.56
CA GLY A 43 -26.81 14.45 -9.02
C GLY A 43 -26.27 15.70 -9.73
N LYS A 44 -25.58 16.60 -9.03
CA LYS A 44 -24.88 17.73 -9.65
C LYS A 44 -23.97 17.26 -10.77
N SER A 45 -23.99 17.96 -11.89
CA SER A 45 -23.11 17.66 -13.04
C SER A 45 -21.69 18.21 -12.81
N PHE A 46 -20.69 17.42 -13.23
CA PHE A 46 -19.26 17.75 -13.21
C PHE A 46 -18.75 17.82 -14.65
N GLY A 47 -18.63 19.04 -15.19
CA GLY A 47 -18.18 19.25 -16.56
C GLY A 47 -18.91 18.38 -17.58
N SER A 48 -18.17 17.82 -18.54
CA SER A 48 -18.70 16.89 -19.56
C SER A 48 -18.94 15.47 -19.02
N ALA A 49 -18.41 15.13 -17.85
CA ALA A 49 -18.57 13.80 -17.23
C ALA A 49 -20.00 13.61 -16.65
N GLY A 50 -20.77 14.68 -16.49
CA GLY A 50 -22.11 14.58 -15.95
C GLY A 50 -22.16 14.33 -14.45
N ALA A 51 -23.22 13.71 -13.98
CA ALA A 51 -23.39 13.36 -12.57
C ALA A 51 -22.40 12.26 -12.15
N TYR A 52 -22.04 12.29 -10.84
CA TYR A 52 -21.24 11.24 -10.23
C TYR A 52 -22.04 10.45 -9.20
N GLU A 53 -21.64 9.22 -9.02
CA GLU A 53 -22.14 8.36 -7.94
C GLU A 53 -20.99 7.87 -7.06
N LYS A 54 -21.33 7.66 -5.79
CA LYS A 54 -20.48 7.07 -4.76
C LYS A 54 -20.90 5.61 -4.57
N LEU A 55 -19.93 4.70 -4.65
CA LEU A 55 -20.08 3.29 -4.32
C LEU A 55 -19.27 2.99 -3.07
N VAL A 56 -19.92 2.39 -2.07
CA VAL A 56 -19.28 1.96 -0.82
C VAL A 56 -19.63 0.52 -0.58
N GLY A 57 -18.66 -0.29 -0.16
CA GLY A 57 -18.90 -1.70 0.10
C GLY A 57 -17.63 -2.47 0.42
N LYS A 58 -17.58 -3.72 0.01
CA LYS A 58 -16.45 -4.62 0.20
C LYS A 58 -16.04 -5.29 -1.09
N VAL A 59 -14.76 -5.54 -1.22
CA VAL A 59 -14.21 -6.42 -2.24
C VAL A 59 -13.78 -7.74 -1.60
N HIS A 60 -14.15 -8.85 -2.24
CA HIS A 60 -13.82 -10.20 -1.83
C HIS A 60 -12.77 -10.77 -2.77
N PHE A 61 -11.72 -11.33 -2.20
CA PHE A 61 -10.59 -11.91 -2.92
C PHE A 61 -10.45 -13.40 -2.62
N ALA A 62 -9.91 -14.16 -3.59
CA ALA A 62 -9.46 -15.54 -3.38
C ALA A 62 -8.15 -15.73 -4.17
N VAL A 63 -7.03 -15.85 -3.48
CA VAL A 63 -5.67 -15.89 -4.05
C VAL A 63 -5.09 -17.30 -3.93
N ASP A 64 -4.61 -17.86 -5.05
CA ASP A 64 -3.95 -19.18 -5.07
C ASP A 64 -2.47 -19.04 -4.63
N PRO A 65 -2.07 -19.61 -3.48
CA PRO A 65 -0.69 -19.56 -3.01
C PRO A 65 0.29 -20.40 -3.85
N LYS A 66 -0.21 -21.26 -4.76
CA LYS A 66 0.64 -22.09 -5.62
C LYS A 66 1.15 -21.34 -6.85
N LEU A 67 0.47 -20.29 -7.27
CA LEU A 67 0.89 -19.48 -8.42
C LEU A 67 2.24 -18.83 -8.14
N ALA A 68 3.14 -18.87 -9.12
CA ALA A 68 4.50 -18.37 -8.98
C ALA A 68 4.55 -16.88 -8.56
N ILE A 69 3.62 -16.08 -9.08
CA ILE A 69 3.52 -14.65 -8.77
C ILE A 69 3.11 -14.36 -7.33
N ASN A 70 2.41 -15.30 -6.66
CA ASN A 70 1.93 -15.16 -5.29
C ASN A 70 2.91 -15.72 -4.24
N LYS A 71 3.95 -16.44 -4.68
CA LYS A 71 4.93 -17.08 -3.76
C LYS A 71 5.78 -16.08 -2.99
N SER A 72 5.86 -14.85 -3.42
CA SER A 72 6.56 -13.78 -2.70
C SER A 72 5.77 -13.29 -1.47
N ILE A 73 4.48 -13.59 -1.38
CA ILE A 73 3.64 -13.16 -0.26
C ILE A 73 3.99 -14.04 0.95
N VAL A 74 4.59 -13.41 1.95
CA VAL A 74 5.05 -14.10 3.17
C VAL A 74 3.85 -14.72 3.90
N ASP A 75 3.99 -15.99 4.26
CA ASP A 75 3.00 -16.79 5.00
C ASP A 75 1.66 -17.03 4.29
N LEU A 76 1.53 -16.71 2.99
CA LEU A 76 0.28 -16.95 2.27
C LEU A 76 -0.10 -18.44 2.25
N ASP A 77 0.88 -19.31 2.11
CA ASP A 77 0.70 -20.77 2.13
C ASP A 77 0.33 -21.32 3.52
N LEU A 78 0.54 -20.54 4.59
CA LEU A 78 0.18 -20.85 5.97
C LEU A 78 -1.19 -20.32 6.36
N ALA A 79 -1.84 -19.52 5.53
CA ALA A 79 -3.19 -19.02 5.75
C ALA A 79 -4.26 -20.10 5.55
N PRO A 80 -5.43 -19.98 6.19
CA PRO A 80 -6.57 -20.84 5.91
C PRO A 80 -6.96 -20.81 4.43
N LYS A 81 -7.32 -21.97 3.88
CA LYS A 81 -7.68 -22.12 2.47
C LYS A 81 -9.11 -22.60 2.31
N ASN A 82 -9.79 -22.12 1.27
CA ASN A 82 -11.11 -22.61 0.87
C ASN A 82 -11.01 -24.01 0.21
N ALA A 83 -12.14 -24.58 -0.21
CA ALA A 83 -12.19 -25.90 -0.83
C ALA A 83 -11.41 -26.01 -2.15
N LYS A 84 -11.07 -24.88 -2.80
CA LYS A 84 -10.26 -24.84 -4.01
C LYS A 84 -8.75 -24.71 -3.70
N GLY A 85 -8.40 -24.53 -2.43
CA GLY A 85 -7.01 -24.32 -1.99
C GLY A 85 -6.56 -22.86 -2.06
N GLU A 86 -7.48 -21.92 -2.21
CA GLU A 86 -7.23 -20.48 -2.31
C GLU A 86 -7.39 -19.83 -0.93
N VAL A 87 -6.65 -18.75 -0.69
CA VAL A 87 -6.73 -17.92 0.52
C VAL A 87 -7.71 -16.79 0.29
N GLU A 88 -8.75 -16.73 1.13
CA GLU A 88 -9.80 -15.73 1.04
C GLU A 88 -9.58 -14.60 2.03
N PHE A 89 -9.86 -13.36 1.59
CA PHE A 89 -9.85 -12.16 2.42
C PHE A 89 -10.75 -11.08 1.84
N THR A 90 -11.05 -10.06 2.65
CA THR A 90 -11.93 -8.96 2.25
C THR A 90 -11.32 -7.62 2.57
N ALA A 91 -11.69 -6.59 1.81
CA ALA A 91 -11.27 -5.21 2.06
C ALA A 91 -12.42 -4.24 1.90
N ASP A 92 -12.39 -3.14 2.64
CA ASP A 92 -13.28 -2.02 2.41
C ASP A 92 -13.01 -1.39 1.04
N PHE A 93 -14.06 -1.01 0.36
CA PHE A 93 -14.07 -0.47 -0.99
C PHE A 93 -14.84 0.86 -1.01
N PHE A 94 -14.27 1.85 -1.68
CA PHE A 94 -14.89 3.16 -1.89
C PHE A 94 -14.52 3.69 -3.27
N MET A 95 -15.52 4.11 -4.04
CA MET A 95 -15.31 4.62 -5.41
C MET A 95 -16.21 5.84 -5.67
N LEU A 96 -15.65 6.86 -6.31
CA LEU A 96 -16.41 7.94 -6.96
C LEU A 96 -16.22 7.80 -8.46
N LYS A 97 -17.33 7.70 -9.20
CA LYS A 97 -17.29 7.49 -10.65
C LYS A 97 -18.38 8.26 -11.37
N PRO A 98 -18.22 8.56 -12.68
CA PRO A 98 -19.34 9.02 -13.49
C PRO A 98 -20.54 8.07 -13.35
N ALA A 99 -21.74 8.62 -13.17
CA ALA A 99 -22.97 7.82 -13.10
C ALA A 99 -23.20 7.06 -14.42
N ASP A 100 -22.91 7.71 -15.56
CA ASP A 100 -22.80 7.08 -16.85
C ASP A 100 -21.31 6.80 -17.17
N PRO A 101 -20.87 5.52 -17.17
CA PRO A 101 -19.47 5.17 -17.46
C PRO A 101 -18.97 5.67 -18.82
N GLY A 102 -19.86 5.84 -19.81
CA GLY A 102 -19.53 6.34 -21.13
C GLY A 102 -19.08 7.81 -21.16
N HIS A 103 -19.40 8.58 -20.13
CA HIS A 103 -18.95 9.96 -19.96
C HIS A 103 -17.64 10.10 -19.18
N GLY A 104 -17.08 9.00 -18.66
CA GLY A 104 -15.78 8.99 -18.03
C GLY A 104 -14.63 9.13 -19.04
N ASN A 105 -13.47 9.54 -18.53
CA ASN A 105 -12.25 9.62 -19.33
C ASN A 105 -11.49 8.28 -19.45
N HIS A 106 -12.08 7.19 -18.95
CA HIS A 106 -11.50 5.84 -18.91
C HIS A 106 -10.22 5.69 -18.10
N ARG A 107 -9.98 6.61 -17.17
CA ARG A 107 -8.83 6.63 -16.28
C ARG A 107 -9.26 6.33 -14.85
N LEU A 108 -8.50 5.48 -14.19
CA LEU A 108 -8.64 5.14 -12.78
C LEU A 108 -7.51 5.81 -12.00
N PHE A 109 -7.87 6.57 -10.97
CA PHE A 109 -6.92 7.13 -10.02
C PHE A 109 -7.13 6.49 -8.65
N TYR A 110 -6.16 5.69 -8.25
CA TYR A 110 -6.17 4.93 -6.99
C TYR A 110 -5.28 5.59 -5.95
N GLU A 111 -5.85 5.93 -4.81
CA GLU A 111 -5.09 6.30 -3.63
C GLU A 111 -4.83 5.08 -2.75
N VAL A 112 -3.57 4.80 -2.47
CA VAL A 112 -3.19 3.94 -1.35
C VAL A 112 -3.46 4.72 -0.07
N GLY A 113 -4.57 4.44 0.61
CA GLY A 113 -5.02 5.20 1.78
C GLY A 113 -4.02 5.13 2.93
N ASN A 114 -3.44 6.26 3.32
CA ASN A 114 -2.51 6.32 4.45
C ASN A 114 -3.27 6.06 5.75
N ARG A 115 -2.98 4.93 6.40
CA ARG A 115 -3.68 4.47 7.63
C ARG A 115 -5.21 4.46 7.48
N GLY A 116 -5.69 4.03 6.30
CA GLY A 116 -7.11 3.93 6.02
C GLY A 116 -7.85 5.25 5.80
N ASN A 117 -7.13 6.38 5.72
CA ASN A 117 -7.70 7.68 5.38
C ASN A 117 -7.86 7.86 3.87
N LYS A 118 -8.68 8.83 3.49
CA LYS A 118 -8.87 9.31 2.12
C LYS A 118 -8.42 10.77 2.05
N SER A 119 -7.35 11.06 1.33
CA SER A 119 -6.76 12.40 1.23
C SER A 119 -6.77 12.96 -0.20
N MET A 120 -7.02 12.14 -1.20
CA MET A 120 -6.99 12.52 -2.62
C MET A 120 -7.80 13.78 -2.93
N LEU A 121 -9.02 13.89 -2.39
CA LEU A 121 -9.88 15.04 -2.65
C LEU A 121 -9.27 16.33 -2.09
N GLY A 122 -8.66 16.27 -0.90
CA GLY A 122 -7.96 17.41 -0.31
C GLY A 122 -6.76 17.85 -1.14
N TYR A 123 -5.97 16.91 -1.64
CA TYR A 123 -4.77 17.19 -2.44
C TYR A 123 -5.13 17.68 -3.86
N PHE A 124 -6.07 17.04 -4.51
CA PHE A 124 -6.34 17.28 -5.93
C PHE A 124 -7.59 18.14 -6.21
N GLN A 125 -8.48 18.33 -5.23
CA GLN A 125 -9.73 19.10 -5.41
C GLN A 125 -9.95 20.18 -4.33
N LYS A 126 -8.96 20.47 -3.47
CA LYS A 126 -9.06 21.45 -2.37
C LYS A 126 -10.21 21.17 -1.42
N ALA A 127 -10.61 19.91 -1.28
CA ALA A 127 -11.69 19.48 -0.43
C ALA A 127 -11.31 19.51 1.04
N GLU A 128 -12.28 19.64 1.92
CA GLU A 128 -12.13 19.35 3.33
C GLU A 128 -11.97 17.83 3.56
N ASN A 129 -11.24 17.46 4.61
CA ASN A 129 -11.04 16.07 4.93
C ASN A 129 -12.34 15.39 5.36
N SER A 130 -12.71 14.31 4.69
CA SER A 130 -13.86 13.50 5.03
C SER A 130 -13.60 12.02 4.83
N LYS A 131 -14.15 11.19 5.73
CA LYS A 131 -14.14 9.73 5.56
C LYS A 131 -15.25 9.25 4.61
N ASP A 132 -16.29 10.05 4.44
CA ASP A 132 -17.46 9.73 3.58
C ASP A 132 -17.97 11.02 2.90
N PRO A 133 -17.22 11.58 1.94
CA PRO A 133 -17.52 12.87 1.35
C PRO A 133 -18.94 12.93 0.75
N ALA A 134 -19.69 13.96 1.14
CA ALA A 134 -21.09 14.17 0.77
C ALA A 134 -21.45 15.65 0.49
N SER A 135 -20.78 16.58 1.17
CA SER A 135 -21.03 18.03 0.99
C SER A 135 -20.16 18.64 -0.12
N ALA A 136 -20.48 19.87 -0.52
CA ALA A 136 -19.72 20.61 -1.53
C ALA A 136 -18.28 20.88 -1.05
N GLU A 137 -18.11 21.18 0.24
CA GLU A 137 -16.81 21.43 0.86
C GLU A 137 -15.94 20.15 0.88
N GLU A 138 -16.55 19.01 1.14
CA GLU A 138 -15.88 17.69 1.17
C GLU A 138 -15.57 17.13 -0.24
N ILE A 139 -16.24 17.65 -1.28
CA ILE A 139 -15.93 17.35 -2.70
C ILE A 139 -14.92 18.37 -3.24
N GLY A 140 -14.96 19.61 -2.77
CA GLY A 140 -14.08 20.69 -3.20
C GLY A 140 -14.40 21.22 -4.60
N ASP A 141 -13.37 21.65 -5.35
CA ASP A 141 -13.54 22.24 -6.69
C ASP A 141 -13.90 21.23 -7.81
N GLY A 142 -13.92 19.94 -7.48
CA GLY A 142 -14.30 18.89 -8.43
C GLY A 142 -13.31 18.69 -9.59
N ALA A 143 -12.07 19.13 -9.48
CA ALA A 143 -11.12 19.15 -10.60
C ALA A 143 -10.94 17.82 -11.31
N LEU A 144 -10.85 16.70 -10.56
CA LEU A 144 -10.74 15.36 -11.14
C LEU A 144 -12.08 14.91 -11.75
N MET A 145 -13.18 15.18 -11.05
CA MET A 145 -14.52 14.77 -11.48
C MET A 145 -14.94 15.53 -12.74
N ASN A 146 -14.63 16.82 -12.85
CA ASN A 146 -14.88 17.63 -14.06
C ASN A 146 -14.14 17.09 -15.30
N GLN A 147 -13.06 16.32 -15.10
CA GLN A 147 -12.28 15.67 -16.15
C GLN A 147 -12.72 14.22 -16.41
N GLY A 148 -13.69 13.69 -15.65
CA GLY A 148 -14.23 12.35 -15.86
C GLY A 148 -13.42 11.21 -15.23
N TRP A 149 -12.54 11.49 -14.25
CA TRP A 149 -11.76 10.46 -13.55
C TRP A 149 -12.64 9.55 -12.70
N THR A 150 -12.31 8.26 -12.68
CA THR A 150 -12.78 7.33 -11.66
C THR A 150 -11.81 7.34 -10.49
N LEU A 151 -12.30 7.63 -9.28
CA LEU A 151 -11.48 7.74 -8.07
C LEU A 151 -11.73 6.53 -7.18
N LEU A 152 -10.66 5.89 -6.72
CA LEU A 152 -10.74 4.60 -6.01
C LEU A 152 -9.91 4.62 -4.73
N TRP A 153 -10.47 4.01 -3.68
CA TRP A 153 -9.80 3.67 -2.42
C TRP A 153 -10.16 2.25 -2.02
N MET A 154 -9.19 1.56 -1.42
CA MET A 154 -9.37 0.25 -0.81
C MET A 154 -8.61 0.19 0.51
N GLY A 155 -9.18 -0.47 1.51
CA GLY A 155 -8.43 -0.83 2.71
C GLY A 155 -7.36 -1.85 2.35
N TRP A 156 -6.10 -1.58 2.70
CA TRP A 156 -4.97 -2.46 2.36
C TRP A 156 -4.23 -3.02 3.59
N GLN A 157 -4.50 -2.50 4.78
CA GLN A 157 -3.89 -2.90 6.05
C GLN A 157 -4.94 -3.26 7.10
N TRP A 158 -4.55 -4.13 8.05
CA TRP A 158 -5.47 -4.63 9.08
C TRP A 158 -5.49 -3.79 10.35
N ASP A 159 -4.37 -3.12 10.66
CA ASP A 159 -4.06 -2.54 11.97
C ASP A 159 -4.65 -1.15 12.20
N VAL A 160 -5.52 -0.67 11.33
CA VAL A 160 -6.21 0.61 11.46
C VAL A 160 -7.50 0.49 12.30
N PRO A 161 -7.87 1.56 13.04
CA PRO A 161 -9.05 1.52 13.91
C PRO A 161 -10.36 1.45 13.12
N PRO A 162 -11.47 1.07 13.78
CA PRO A 162 -12.80 1.09 13.18
C PRO A 162 -13.16 2.48 12.62
N GLY A 163 -13.86 2.49 11.48
CA GLY A 163 -14.24 3.71 10.76
C GLY A 163 -13.16 4.27 9.83
N GLN A 164 -11.98 3.63 9.79
CA GLN A 164 -11.00 3.77 8.71
C GLN A 164 -11.16 2.61 7.72
N MET A 165 -10.69 2.82 6.48
CA MET A 165 -10.70 1.73 5.48
C MET A 165 -9.65 0.68 5.82
N ARG A 166 -10.08 -0.56 5.95
CA ARG A 166 -9.24 -1.67 6.39
C ARG A 166 -9.42 -2.92 5.53
N MET A 167 -8.46 -3.83 5.63
CA MET A 167 -8.51 -5.17 5.06
C MET A 167 -8.59 -6.20 6.19
N ASP A 168 -9.46 -7.19 6.05
CA ASP A 168 -9.47 -8.35 6.93
C ASP A 168 -8.44 -9.37 6.41
N GLN A 169 -7.19 -9.15 6.82
CA GLN A 169 -6.06 -9.98 6.41
C GLN A 169 -6.08 -11.32 7.17
N PRO A 170 -5.89 -12.45 6.48
CA PRO A 170 -5.94 -13.77 7.12
C PRO A 170 -4.80 -13.95 8.12
N ILE A 171 -5.07 -14.77 9.14
CA ILE A 171 -4.07 -15.15 10.15
C ILE A 171 -3.36 -16.42 9.67
N ALA A 172 -2.03 -16.38 9.64
CA ALA A 172 -1.22 -17.56 9.34
C ALA A 172 -1.18 -18.52 10.53
N THR A 173 -1.24 -19.82 10.24
CA THR A 173 -1.13 -20.91 11.23
C THR A 173 -0.17 -21.99 10.72
N GLU A 174 0.56 -22.64 11.60
CA GLU A 174 1.44 -23.75 11.24
C GLU A 174 0.85 -25.08 11.71
N ASN A 175 0.50 -25.95 10.77
CA ASN A 175 -0.19 -27.23 11.06
C ASN A 175 -1.41 -27.08 11.97
N GLY A 176 -2.22 -26.01 11.75
CA GLY A 176 -3.41 -25.68 12.53
C GLY A 176 -3.12 -25.12 13.94
N LYS A 177 -1.83 -24.87 14.26
CA LYS A 177 -1.41 -24.25 15.52
C LYS A 177 -1.12 -22.77 15.31
N LYS A 178 -1.32 -21.97 16.37
CA LYS A 178 -0.94 -20.56 16.37
C LYS A 178 0.56 -20.40 16.14
N ILE A 179 0.94 -19.39 15.35
CA ILE A 179 2.32 -18.97 15.22
C ILE A 179 2.58 -17.88 16.25
N THR A 180 3.72 -17.97 16.94
CA THR A 180 4.19 -16.95 17.89
C THR A 180 5.53 -16.40 17.45
N GLY A 181 5.82 -15.15 17.83
CA GLY A 181 7.10 -14.50 17.54
C GLY A 181 7.31 -13.27 18.41
N LEU A 182 8.53 -12.77 18.42
CA LEU A 182 8.84 -11.53 19.12
C LEU A 182 8.42 -10.32 18.28
N VAL A 183 7.79 -9.37 18.94
CA VAL A 183 7.42 -8.07 18.40
C VAL A 183 8.05 -7.00 19.25
N ARG A 184 8.56 -5.94 18.65
CA ARG A 184 9.07 -4.77 19.33
C ARG A 184 8.15 -3.59 19.07
N ALA A 185 7.73 -2.93 20.15
CA ALA A 185 7.10 -1.62 20.13
C ALA A 185 8.04 -0.61 20.77
N ASN A 186 8.24 0.54 20.13
CA ASN A 186 8.96 1.65 20.73
C ASN A 186 8.09 2.91 20.77
N PHE A 187 8.37 3.79 21.71
CA PHE A 187 7.66 5.06 21.83
C PHE A 187 8.44 6.06 22.66
N VAL A 188 8.20 7.34 22.40
CA VAL A 188 8.71 8.47 23.16
C VAL A 188 7.50 9.19 23.74
N PRO A 189 7.22 9.08 25.06
CA PRO A 189 6.06 9.72 25.66
C PRO A 189 6.12 11.25 25.55
N ASN A 190 5.01 11.85 25.17
CA ASN A 190 4.83 13.30 25.09
C ASN A 190 4.25 13.88 26.40
N ASP A 191 3.79 13.01 27.28
CA ASP A 191 3.22 13.35 28.59
C ASP A 191 3.64 12.31 29.66
N ARG A 192 3.20 12.53 30.87
CA ARG A 192 3.41 11.61 32.01
C ARG A 192 2.22 10.64 32.15
N SER A 193 1.81 10.01 31.07
CA SER A 193 0.78 8.98 31.16
C SER A 193 1.28 7.75 31.90
N PRO A 194 0.45 7.09 32.74
CA PRO A 194 0.79 5.82 33.36
C PRO A 194 0.82 4.67 32.35
N THR A 195 0.18 4.81 31.19
CA THR A 195 0.06 3.78 30.15
C THR A 195 0.55 4.28 28.79
N GLN A 196 1.01 3.36 27.96
CA GLN A 196 1.39 3.61 26.56
C GLN A 196 0.86 2.50 25.67
N SER A 197 0.50 2.86 24.42
CA SER A 197 0.07 1.90 23.41
C SER A 197 1.25 1.09 22.88
N LEU A 198 1.03 -0.21 22.66
CA LEU A 198 1.95 -1.08 21.91
C LEU A 198 1.82 -0.92 20.39
N ALA A 199 0.78 -0.20 19.94
CA ALA A 199 0.58 0.16 18.53
C ALA A 199 0.95 1.63 18.30
N ASP A 200 1.04 2.03 17.00
CA ASP A 200 1.11 3.45 16.64
C ASP A 200 -0.23 4.11 16.96
N ARG A 201 -0.22 5.21 17.69
CA ARG A 201 -1.42 6.01 18.05
C ARG A 201 -2.55 5.12 18.60
N ASN A 202 -3.72 5.12 17.95
CA ASN A 202 -4.90 4.33 18.30
C ASN A 202 -5.08 3.10 17.41
N HIS A 203 -4.01 2.64 16.73
CA HIS A 203 -4.04 1.45 15.89
C HIS A 203 -3.99 0.15 16.69
N PHE A 204 -4.07 -1.00 16.00
CA PHE A 204 -4.01 -2.29 16.66
C PHE A 204 -2.58 -2.83 16.71
N ALA A 205 -2.21 -3.36 17.87
CA ALA A 205 -1.01 -4.16 18.05
C ALA A 205 -1.29 -5.65 17.78
N TYR A 206 -0.24 -6.44 17.54
CA TYR A 206 -0.37 -7.90 17.57
C TYR A 206 -0.71 -8.37 18.98
N PRO A 207 -1.62 -9.35 19.13
CA PRO A 207 -2.03 -9.85 20.44
C PRO A 207 -0.86 -10.48 21.19
N ILE A 208 -0.79 -10.23 22.49
CA ILE A 208 0.18 -10.85 23.40
C ILE A 208 -0.16 -12.35 23.52
N ASP A 209 0.82 -13.21 23.36
CA ASP A 209 0.64 -14.65 23.53
C ASP A 209 0.64 -15.09 24.98
N ASP A 210 1.66 -14.66 25.74
CA ASP A 210 1.82 -14.95 27.16
C ASP A 210 2.36 -13.70 27.87
N GLU A 211 1.56 -13.11 28.74
CA GLU A 211 1.94 -11.93 29.52
C GLU A 211 3.07 -12.23 30.52
N ASN A 212 3.24 -13.47 30.91
CA ASN A 212 4.26 -13.91 31.86
C ASN A 212 5.52 -14.47 31.18
N SER A 213 5.60 -14.43 29.84
CA SER A 213 6.76 -14.90 29.11
C SER A 213 8.04 -14.21 29.58
N PRO A 214 9.14 -14.94 29.82
CA PRO A 214 10.44 -14.35 30.14
C PRO A 214 11.02 -13.52 28.99
N ASP A 215 10.48 -13.67 27.77
CA ASP A 215 10.87 -12.88 26.60
C ASP A 215 10.29 -11.45 26.63
N ASN A 216 9.32 -11.18 27.52
CA ASN A 216 8.74 -9.87 27.66
C ASN A 216 9.68 -8.94 28.43
N VAL A 217 10.27 -7.99 27.71
CA VAL A 217 11.29 -7.08 28.26
C VAL A 217 10.93 -5.64 27.94
N MET A 218 11.01 -4.77 28.94
CA MET A 218 10.94 -3.32 28.74
C MET A 218 12.29 -2.70 29.02
N THR A 219 12.72 -1.79 28.14
CA THR A 219 13.94 -1.01 28.32
C THR A 219 13.66 0.48 28.18
N VAL A 220 14.57 1.29 28.70
CA VAL A 220 14.55 2.75 28.58
C VAL A 220 15.95 3.30 28.33
N ARG A 221 16.03 4.37 27.53
CA ARG A 221 17.27 5.12 27.26
C ARG A 221 16.95 6.60 27.03
N ASP A 222 17.94 7.48 27.16
CA ASP A 222 17.76 8.91 26.96
C ASP A 222 18.03 9.34 25.51
N ASN A 223 19.00 8.69 24.85
CA ASN A 223 19.34 8.95 23.46
C ASN A 223 19.37 7.65 22.65
N ALA A 224 19.20 7.73 21.34
CA ALA A 224 19.22 6.58 20.45
C ALA A 224 20.53 5.77 20.51
N ALA A 225 21.67 6.44 20.74
CA ALA A 225 22.98 5.82 20.85
C ALA A 225 23.29 5.24 22.23
N ASP A 226 22.46 5.51 23.25
CA ASP A 226 22.70 5.04 24.60
C ASP A 226 22.41 3.53 24.72
N LYS A 227 23.13 2.85 25.61
CA LYS A 227 22.82 1.48 25.96
C LYS A 227 21.48 1.40 26.69
N PRO A 228 20.51 0.63 26.17
CA PRO A 228 19.22 0.47 26.84
C PRO A 228 19.35 -0.12 28.23
N GLN A 229 18.63 0.45 29.21
CA GLN A 229 18.55 0.00 30.59
C GLN A 229 17.27 -0.82 30.77
N VAL A 230 17.39 -2.06 31.25
CA VAL A 230 16.25 -2.94 31.49
C VAL A 230 15.47 -2.45 32.70
N ILE A 231 14.16 -2.29 32.50
CA ILE A 231 13.21 -2.02 33.61
C ILE A 231 12.79 -3.37 34.20
N PRO A 232 12.97 -3.57 35.56
CA PRO A 232 12.58 -4.81 36.20
C PRO A 232 11.14 -5.23 35.89
N ARG A 233 10.90 -6.51 35.58
CA ARG A 233 9.57 -7.01 35.15
C ARG A 233 8.46 -6.68 36.16
N GLY A 234 8.73 -6.66 37.45
CA GLY A 234 7.76 -6.32 38.49
C GLY A 234 7.38 -4.85 38.55
N LYS A 235 7.97 -3.97 37.73
CA LYS A 235 7.67 -2.54 37.65
C LYS A 235 6.73 -2.16 36.51
N TRP A 236 6.36 -3.08 35.67
CA TRP A 236 5.47 -2.83 34.53
C TRP A 236 4.60 -4.04 34.26
N HIS A 237 3.45 -3.83 33.62
CA HIS A 237 2.51 -4.88 33.26
C HIS A 237 1.71 -4.50 32.01
N PHE A 238 1.15 -5.50 31.35
CA PHE A 238 0.18 -5.29 30.29
C PHE A 238 -1.19 -4.95 30.91
N VAL A 239 -1.81 -3.87 30.45
CA VAL A 239 -3.12 -3.42 30.93
C VAL A 239 -4.25 -4.18 30.23
N ASN A 240 -4.05 -4.36 28.92
CA ASN A 240 -4.93 -5.11 28.01
C ASN A 240 -4.08 -5.62 26.84
N GLY A 241 -4.68 -6.21 25.84
CA GLY A 241 -3.95 -6.76 24.70
C GLY A 241 -3.16 -5.75 23.85
N THR A 242 -3.26 -4.45 24.13
CA THR A 242 -2.67 -3.37 23.30
C THR A 242 -1.94 -2.29 24.07
N GLU A 243 -1.94 -2.33 25.40
CA GLU A 243 -1.33 -1.29 26.26
C GLU A 243 -0.44 -1.87 27.34
N VAL A 244 0.54 -1.08 27.73
CA VAL A 244 1.46 -1.38 28.82
C VAL A 244 1.47 -0.24 29.83
N ALA A 245 1.54 -0.58 31.14
CA ALA A 245 1.65 0.36 32.25
C ALA A 245 3.02 0.26 32.94
N LEU A 246 3.50 1.38 33.50
CA LEU A 246 4.74 1.47 34.23
C LEU A 246 4.47 2.08 35.62
N ASP A 247 4.98 1.44 36.69
CA ASP A 247 4.94 1.96 38.03
C ASP A 247 5.64 3.32 38.12
N GLY A 248 4.92 4.34 38.57
CA GLY A 248 5.40 5.72 38.60
C GLY A 248 5.24 6.48 37.28
N GLY A 249 4.70 5.84 36.27
CA GLY A 249 4.42 6.42 34.93
C GLY A 249 5.64 6.55 34.04
N PHE A 250 5.38 6.79 32.75
CA PHE A 250 6.42 7.02 31.77
C PHE A 250 6.96 8.44 31.86
N GLN A 251 8.25 8.62 31.58
CA GLN A 251 8.90 9.92 31.57
C GLN A 251 8.93 10.51 30.16
N MET A 252 8.52 11.77 30.03
CA MET A 252 8.54 12.49 28.76
C MET A 252 9.93 12.52 28.14
N GLY A 253 10.00 12.37 26.83
CA GLY A 253 11.20 12.52 26.03
C GLY A 253 12.20 11.36 26.13
N ARG A 254 11.95 10.35 26.96
CA ARG A 254 12.78 9.14 27.01
C ARG A 254 12.29 8.10 26.00
N ILE A 255 13.21 7.32 25.47
CA ILE A 255 12.93 6.26 24.50
C ILE A 255 12.66 4.96 25.26
N TYR A 256 11.46 4.42 25.11
CA TYR A 256 11.08 3.11 25.65
C TYR A 256 10.95 2.09 24.54
N ASP A 257 11.47 0.89 24.77
CA ASP A 257 11.25 -0.28 23.93
C ASP A 257 10.54 -1.36 24.76
N VAL A 258 9.50 -1.95 24.18
CA VAL A 258 8.81 -3.12 24.73
C VAL A 258 8.91 -4.26 23.72
N VAL A 259 9.66 -5.28 24.08
CA VAL A 259 9.70 -6.55 23.36
C VAL A 259 8.72 -7.49 24.03
N TYR A 260 7.87 -8.13 23.26
CA TYR A 260 6.91 -9.10 23.79
C TYR A 260 6.67 -10.25 22.82
N ARG A 261 6.28 -11.40 23.35
CA ARG A 261 5.88 -12.55 22.55
C ARG A 261 4.45 -12.35 22.07
N ALA A 262 4.31 -12.12 20.76
CA ALA A 262 3.03 -11.99 20.09
C ALA A 262 2.57 -13.30 19.46
N LYS A 263 1.28 -13.35 19.08
CA LYS A 263 0.65 -14.44 18.34
C LYS A 263 -0.16 -13.92 17.15
N ASP A 264 -0.64 -14.87 16.34
CA ASP A 264 -1.62 -14.65 15.27
C ASP A 264 -1.12 -13.65 14.20
N PRO A 265 0.06 -13.91 13.55
CA PRO A 265 0.58 -13.03 12.52
C PRO A 265 -0.39 -12.95 11.35
N ARG A 266 -0.69 -11.72 10.91
CA ARG A 266 -1.47 -11.47 9.71
C ARG A 266 -0.61 -11.62 8.47
N VAL A 267 -1.20 -12.13 7.38
CA VAL A 267 -0.56 -12.20 6.06
C VAL A 267 -0.63 -10.80 5.43
N VAL A 268 0.25 -9.91 5.88
CA VAL A 268 0.20 -8.47 5.51
C VAL A 268 0.43 -8.22 4.02
N GLY A 269 1.14 -9.11 3.33
CA GLY A 269 1.36 -9.05 1.88
C GLY A 269 0.08 -9.15 1.04
N THR A 270 -1.07 -9.59 1.62
CA THR A 270 -2.37 -9.54 0.94
C THR A 270 -2.82 -8.12 0.61
N GLY A 271 -2.29 -7.09 1.29
CA GLY A 271 -2.49 -5.69 0.89
C GLY A 271 -1.93 -5.38 -0.49
N LEU A 272 -0.76 -5.94 -0.82
CA LEU A 272 -0.12 -5.78 -2.13
C LEU A 272 -0.89 -6.56 -3.21
N SER A 273 -1.20 -7.85 -2.98
CA SER A 273 -1.96 -8.65 -3.94
C SER A 273 -3.39 -8.14 -4.14
N GLY A 274 -4.09 -7.72 -3.08
CA GLY A 274 -5.43 -7.14 -3.20
C GLY A 274 -5.44 -5.85 -4.02
N THR A 275 -4.42 -4.99 -3.88
CA THR A 275 -4.26 -3.79 -4.72
C THR A 275 -4.06 -4.20 -6.18
N ARG A 276 -3.13 -5.12 -6.47
CA ARG A 276 -2.89 -5.66 -7.81
C ARG A 276 -4.19 -6.18 -8.44
N ASP A 277 -4.89 -7.04 -7.73
CA ASP A 277 -6.02 -7.78 -8.26
C ASP A 277 -7.25 -6.90 -8.47
N LEU A 278 -7.51 -5.93 -7.58
CA LEU A 278 -8.60 -4.97 -7.76
C LEU A 278 -8.36 -4.05 -8.96
N ILE A 279 -7.16 -3.51 -9.11
CA ILE A 279 -6.84 -2.64 -10.26
C ILE A 279 -6.91 -3.42 -11.56
N SER A 280 -6.35 -4.64 -11.61
CA SER A 280 -6.43 -5.54 -12.76
C SER A 280 -7.88 -5.86 -13.12
N PHE A 281 -8.72 -6.20 -12.14
CA PHE A 281 -10.16 -6.44 -12.33
C PHE A 281 -10.85 -5.23 -12.99
N LEU A 282 -10.68 -4.04 -12.43
CA LEU A 282 -11.30 -2.82 -12.96
C LEU A 282 -10.82 -2.46 -14.37
N LYS A 283 -9.57 -2.75 -14.71
CA LYS A 283 -9.01 -2.51 -16.05
C LYS A 283 -9.43 -3.56 -17.08
N HIS A 284 -9.52 -4.82 -16.71
CA HIS A 284 -9.55 -5.92 -17.67
C HIS A 284 -10.84 -6.73 -17.69
N ASP A 285 -11.57 -6.79 -16.56
CA ASP A 285 -12.86 -7.46 -16.52
C ASP A 285 -13.94 -6.64 -17.23
N ARG A 286 -14.72 -7.29 -18.11
CA ARG A 286 -15.83 -6.67 -18.86
C ARG A 286 -17.19 -7.20 -18.41
N GLY A 287 -17.21 -8.06 -17.38
CA GLY A 287 -18.43 -8.63 -16.84
C GLY A 287 -19.27 -7.62 -16.05
N ALA A 288 -20.51 -8.01 -15.76
CA ALA A 288 -21.48 -7.17 -15.03
C ALA A 288 -21.04 -6.84 -13.59
N GLY A 289 -20.08 -7.57 -13.03
CA GLY A 289 -19.52 -7.31 -11.70
C GLY A 289 -18.61 -6.10 -11.64
N ASN A 290 -18.03 -5.67 -12.77
CA ASN A 290 -17.17 -4.50 -12.84
C ASN A 290 -18.02 -3.22 -12.96
N PRO A 291 -17.99 -2.29 -11.98
CA PRO A 291 -18.79 -1.06 -12.03
C PRO A 291 -18.29 -0.05 -13.07
N MET A 292 -17.07 -0.25 -13.64
CA MET A 292 -16.45 0.65 -14.62
C MET A 292 -15.76 -0.14 -15.75
N PRO A 293 -16.49 -0.89 -16.58
CA PRO A 293 -15.92 -1.83 -17.57
C PRO A 293 -15.18 -1.15 -18.73
N GLY A 294 -14.95 0.14 -18.68
CA GLY A 294 -14.26 0.94 -19.72
C GLY A 294 -12.90 1.48 -19.32
N ILE A 295 -12.41 1.21 -18.11
CA ILE A 295 -11.08 1.67 -17.67
C ILE A 295 -10.00 1.09 -18.59
N THR A 296 -9.12 1.97 -19.08
CA THR A 296 -7.98 1.60 -19.93
C THR A 296 -6.65 1.89 -19.30
N THR A 297 -6.61 2.88 -18.39
CA THR A 297 -5.37 3.37 -17.77
C THR A 297 -5.58 3.53 -16.28
N ALA A 298 -4.62 3.09 -15.47
CA ALA A 298 -4.66 3.20 -14.01
C ALA A 298 -3.42 3.90 -13.47
N TYR A 299 -3.65 4.79 -12.50
CA TYR A 299 -2.62 5.54 -11.79
C TYR A 299 -2.68 5.24 -10.30
N GLY A 300 -1.52 4.92 -9.70
CA GLY A 300 -1.38 4.76 -8.26
C GLY A 300 -0.75 6.00 -7.63
N TRP A 301 -1.31 6.48 -6.53
CA TRP A 301 -0.75 7.58 -5.76
C TRP A 301 -0.73 7.23 -4.28
N GLY A 302 0.37 7.58 -3.60
CA GLY A 302 0.53 7.34 -2.18
C GLY A 302 1.40 8.39 -1.51
N VAL A 303 0.99 8.84 -0.32
CA VAL A 303 1.69 9.84 0.48
C VAL A 303 2.39 9.16 1.64
N SER A 304 3.67 9.46 1.88
CA SER A 304 4.40 9.01 3.07
C SER A 304 4.49 7.47 3.15
N GLN A 305 3.92 6.84 4.16
CA GLN A 305 3.80 5.38 4.28
C GLN A 305 3.25 4.74 2.99
N SER A 306 2.26 5.36 2.38
CA SER A 306 1.63 4.85 1.16
C SER A 306 2.48 5.03 -0.09
N GLY A 307 3.37 6.03 -0.12
CA GLY A 307 4.44 6.13 -1.12
C GLY A 307 5.41 4.96 -0.99
N ARG A 308 5.85 4.65 0.25
CA ARG A 308 6.70 3.46 0.51
C ARG A 308 6.00 2.14 0.18
N PHE A 309 4.68 2.06 0.38
CA PHE A 309 3.89 0.91 -0.07
C PHE A 309 3.97 0.72 -1.59
N LEU A 310 3.83 1.80 -2.37
CA LEU A 310 3.98 1.74 -3.83
C LEU A 310 5.41 1.35 -4.24
N ARG A 311 6.44 1.83 -3.54
CA ARG A 311 7.83 1.38 -3.75
C ARG A 311 8.00 -0.11 -3.48
N GLN A 312 7.45 -0.63 -2.37
CA GLN A 312 7.44 -2.07 -2.07
C GLN A 312 6.65 -2.86 -3.13
N PHE A 313 5.50 -2.35 -3.55
CA PHE A 313 4.66 -2.95 -4.60
C PHE A 313 5.44 -3.15 -5.91
N LEU A 314 6.15 -2.12 -6.37
CA LEU A 314 7.00 -2.19 -7.56
C LEU A 314 8.18 -3.15 -7.37
N TYR A 315 8.89 -3.05 -6.25
CA TYR A 315 10.04 -3.89 -5.94
C TYR A 315 9.70 -5.39 -5.88
N GLU A 316 8.56 -5.74 -5.27
CA GLU A 316 8.09 -7.12 -5.15
C GLU A 316 7.52 -7.67 -6.48
N GLY A 317 7.30 -6.80 -7.49
CA GLY A 317 6.80 -7.17 -8.81
C GLY A 317 5.29 -7.24 -8.93
N PHE A 318 4.54 -6.63 -8.00
CA PHE A 318 3.07 -6.62 -8.04
C PHE A 318 2.47 -5.74 -9.14
N ASN A 319 3.29 -5.00 -9.91
CA ASN A 319 2.79 -4.28 -11.08
C ASN A 319 2.48 -5.19 -12.28
N GLU A 320 2.68 -6.48 -12.14
CA GLU A 320 2.20 -7.54 -13.04
C GLU A 320 1.02 -8.26 -12.39
N ASP A 321 -0.06 -8.48 -13.13
CA ASP A 321 -1.16 -9.29 -12.67
C ASP A 321 -0.94 -10.80 -12.95
N GLU A 322 -1.84 -11.66 -12.50
CA GLU A 322 -1.75 -13.12 -12.71
C GLU A 322 -1.81 -13.55 -14.19
N GLN A 323 -2.13 -12.62 -15.12
CA GLN A 323 -2.20 -12.84 -16.56
C GLN A 323 -1.01 -12.19 -17.30
N GLY A 324 -0.04 -11.64 -16.60
CA GLY A 324 1.11 -10.96 -17.18
C GLY A 324 0.82 -9.54 -17.67
N LYS A 325 -0.29 -8.92 -17.26
CA LYS A 325 -0.66 -7.57 -17.69
C LYS A 325 -0.21 -6.53 -16.68
N ILE A 326 0.04 -5.31 -17.18
CA ILE A 326 0.41 -4.18 -16.33
C ILE A 326 -0.77 -3.70 -15.46
N VAL A 327 -0.52 -3.50 -14.18
CA VAL A 327 -1.49 -3.01 -13.20
C VAL A 327 -1.58 -1.49 -13.26
N PHE A 328 -0.57 -0.77 -12.81
CA PHE A 328 -0.48 0.69 -12.92
C PHE A 328 0.36 1.10 -14.12
N ASP A 329 -0.19 2.00 -14.94
CA ASP A 329 0.49 2.64 -16.06
C ASP A 329 1.35 3.83 -15.59
N GLY A 330 0.93 4.48 -14.51
CA GLY A 330 1.66 5.54 -13.83
C GLY A 330 1.61 5.41 -12.30
N VAL A 331 2.70 5.76 -11.63
CA VAL A 331 2.80 5.73 -10.16
C VAL A 331 3.39 7.03 -9.67
N ILE A 332 2.79 7.60 -8.62
CA ILE A 332 3.25 8.81 -7.95
C ILE A 332 3.54 8.47 -6.49
N ASP A 333 4.82 8.40 -6.14
CA ASP A 333 5.34 8.29 -4.78
C ASP A 333 5.56 9.70 -4.22
N GLU A 334 4.68 10.13 -3.33
CA GLU A 334 4.76 11.45 -2.71
C GLU A 334 5.26 11.33 -1.27
N VAL A 335 6.37 12.00 -0.98
CA VAL A 335 7.04 12.09 0.32
C VAL A 335 7.25 10.73 1.03
N GLY A 336 7.53 9.69 0.24
CA GLY A 336 7.82 8.35 0.77
C GLY A 336 9.26 8.18 1.29
N GLY A 337 10.21 8.95 0.75
CA GLY A 337 11.66 8.73 0.94
C GLY A 337 12.17 7.58 0.07
N ALA A 338 13.43 7.17 0.26
CA ALA A 338 14.03 6.10 -0.53
C ALA A 338 13.70 4.69 -0.02
N GLY A 339 13.16 4.59 1.20
CA GLY A 339 12.93 3.32 1.85
C GLY A 339 11.67 2.57 1.40
N ARG A 340 11.52 1.38 1.94
CA ARG A 340 10.33 0.53 1.86
C ARG A 340 9.85 0.22 3.28
N GLY A 341 8.69 -0.43 3.44
CA GLY A 341 8.12 -0.70 4.75
C GLY A 341 7.85 -2.18 5.00
N SER A 342 7.23 -2.47 6.13
CA SER A 342 6.90 -3.83 6.58
C SER A 342 5.59 -4.36 5.96
N PHE A 343 5.42 -4.17 4.65
CA PHE A 343 4.17 -4.51 3.95
C PHE A 343 4.09 -5.98 3.50
N ASN A 344 5.17 -6.77 3.73
CA ASN A 344 5.23 -8.17 3.39
C ASN A 344 6.18 -8.95 4.32
N TYR A 345 5.98 -8.85 5.64
CA TYR A 345 6.76 -9.55 6.64
C TYR A 345 5.87 -10.22 7.68
N ARG A 346 6.32 -11.37 8.23
CA ARG A 346 5.68 -11.97 9.40
C ARG A 346 5.77 -11.01 10.58
N PHE A 347 4.65 -10.75 11.26
CA PHE A 347 4.49 -9.73 12.28
C PHE A 347 4.84 -8.30 11.79
N GLY A 348 4.65 -8.01 10.49
CA GLY A 348 4.82 -6.67 9.93
C GLY A 348 3.87 -5.66 10.58
N GLN A 349 4.38 -4.50 10.96
CA GLN A 349 3.66 -3.44 11.68
C GLN A 349 3.62 -2.17 10.83
N ALA A 350 2.86 -2.21 9.73
CA ALA A 350 2.84 -1.14 8.74
C ALA A 350 2.58 0.25 9.34
N SER A 351 1.66 0.35 10.31
CA SER A 351 1.36 1.63 10.97
C SER A 351 2.53 2.19 11.77
N ARG A 352 3.43 1.34 12.28
CA ARG A 352 4.59 1.75 13.07
C ARG A 352 5.82 2.13 12.24
N ASP A 353 5.82 1.90 10.94
CA ASP A 353 6.98 2.19 10.07
C ASP A 353 7.33 3.70 9.99
N ALA A 354 6.57 4.57 10.63
CA ALA A 354 6.84 6.00 10.74
C ALA A 354 7.38 6.45 12.12
N GLU A 355 7.53 5.52 13.08
CA GLU A 355 8.13 5.81 14.37
C GLU A 355 9.59 6.28 14.23
N GLU A 356 10.07 7.07 15.18
CA GLU A 356 11.37 7.74 15.11
C GLU A 356 12.55 6.75 15.14
N PHE A 357 12.36 5.61 15.82
CA PHE A 357 13.39 4.60 16.01
C PHE A 357 12.91 3.28 15.42
N PHE A 358 13.32 3.01 14.15
CA PHE A 358 12.99 1.78 13.43
C PHE A 358 13.82 0.60 13.94
N ASP A 359 13.48 0.08 15.07
CA ASP A 359 14.20 -1.00 15.70
C ASP A 359 13.34 -2.27 15.78
N PHE A 360 12.80 -2.71 14.63
CA PHE A 360 11.98 -3.90 14.48
C PHE A 360 12.84 -5.17 14.34
N PHE A 361 12.20 -6.34 14.45
CA PHE A 361 12.84 -7.64 14.19
C PHE A 361 12.81 -8.08 12.72
N TYR A 362 12.37 -7.20 11.83
CA TYR A 362 12.41 -7.37 10.38
C TYR A 362 13.04 -6.13 9.74
N PRO A 363 13.69 -6.28 8.59
CA PRO A 363 14.34 -5.15 7.94
C PRO A 363 13.32 -4.22 7.27
N VAL A 364 13.54 -2.91 7.42
CA VAL A 364 12.88 -1.84 6.66
C VAL A 364 13.94 -0.95 6.03
N ASP A 365 13.55 -0.13 5.06
CA ASP A 365 14.44 0.82 4.40
C ASP A 365 15.72 0.16 3.85
N MET A 366 15.57 -0.97 3.15
CA MET A 366 16.66 -1.76 2.61
C MET A 366 16.99 -1.42 1.16
N PHE A 367 18.25 -1.72 0.79
CA PHE A 367 18.71 -1.78 -0.60
C PHE A 367 17.81 -2.69 -1.46
N PRO A 368 17.56 -2.36 -2.75
CA PRO A 368 18.00 -1.17 -3.49
C PRO A 368 17.11 0.04 -3.21
N PHE A 369 17.68 1.23 -3.34
CA PHE A 369 17.00 2.52 -3.14
C PHE A 369 16.67 3.20 -4.46
N ALA A 370 17.61 3.16 -5.43
CA ALA A 370 17.44 3.79 -6.72
C ALA A 370 16.55 2.99 -7.69
N ASP A 371 15.92 3.69 -8.62
CA ASP A 371 15.20 3.07 -9.75
C ASP A 371 16.19 2.48 -10.77
N GLY A 372 17.37 3.09 -10.91
CA GLY A 372 18.48 2.58 -11.70
C GLY A 372 19.24 1.46 -10.98
N VAL A 373 20.08 0.74 -11.74
CA VAL A 373 20.92 -0.33 -11.17
C VAL A 373 22.05 0.27 -10.34
N GLU A 374 22.18 -0.18 -9.11
CA GLU A 374 23.26 0.18 -8.19
C GLU A 374 23.84 -1.07 -7.50
N THR A 375 25.04 -0.91 -6.92
CA THR A 375 25.70 -1.96 -6.14
C THR A 375 26.02 -1.42 -4.75
N ASP A 376 25.56 -2.11 -3.72
CA ASP A 376 25.92 -1.82 -2.34
C ASP A 376 27.36 -2.34 -2.07
N PRO A 377 28.34 -1.46 -1.78
CA PRO A 377 29.73 -1.86 -1.58
C PRO A 377 29.96 -2.63 -0.30
N VAL A 378 29.03 -2.60 0.66
CA VAL A 378 29.15 -3.31 1.94
C VAL A 378 28.68 -4.75 1.81
N THR A 379 27.53 -4.97 1.17
CA THR A 379 26.95 -6.32 1.01
C THR A 379 27.33 -6.98 -0.31
N GLY A 380 27.81 -6.22 -1.30
CA GLY A 380 28.06 -6.67 -2.66
C GLY A 380 26.79 -6.94 -3.49
N GLN A 381 25.61 -6.62 -2.97
CA GLN A 381 24.35 -6.80 -3.68
C GLN A 381 24.24 -5.80 -4.81
N THR A 382 23.76 -6.25 -5.97
CA THR A 382 23.42 -5.40 -7.13
C THR A 382 21.92 -5.50 -7.40
N GLY A 383 21.26 -4.36 -7.62
CA GLY A 383 19.83 -4.33 -7.87
C GLY A 383 19.30 -2.96 -8.25
N SER A 384 18.00 -2.91 -8.53
CA SER A 384 17.24 -1.68 -8.71
C SER A 384 15.81 -1.88 -8.18
N LEU A 385 15.13 -0.78 -7.82
CA LEU A 385 13.74 -0.85 -7.39
C LEU A 385 12.85 -1.48 -8.47
N LEU A 386 13.12 -1.18 -9.73
CA LEU A 386 12.28 -1.59 -10.88
C LEU A 386 12.74 -2.87 -11.57
N ALA A 387 13.75 -3.59 -11.05
CA ALA A 387 14.32 -4.77 -11.73
C ALA A 387 13.28 -5.83 -12.11
N ARG A 388 12.31 -6.12 -11.23
CA ARG A 388 11.26 -7.11 -11.51
C ARG A 388 10.25 -6.61 -12.54
N ALA A 389 9.85 -5.34 -12.44
CA ALA A 389 8.94 -4.72 -13.38
C ALA A 389 9.56 -4.62 -14.79
N GLU A 390 10.87 -4.36 -14.88
CA GLU A 390 11.62 -4.34 -16.13
C GLU A 390 11.71 -5.73 -16.77
N ALA A 391 12.10 -6.74 -16.00
CA ALA A 391 12.21 -8.12 -16.49
C ALA A 391 10.89 -8.68 -17.03
N ARG A 392 9.75 -8.13 -16.60
CA ARG A 392 8.40 -8.54 -16.97
C ARG A 392 7.70 -7.58 -17.92
N HIS A 393 8.37 -6.53 -18.36
CA HIS A 393 7.84 -5.49 -19.28
C HIS A 393 6.58 -4.78 -18.75
N VAL A 394 6.50 -4.58 -17.43
CA VAL A 394 5.38 -3.91 -16.73
C VAL A 394 5.85 -2.69 -15.94
N ARG A 395 6.85 -1.97 -16.44
CA ARG A 395 7.33 -0.74 -15.83
C ARG A 395 6.31 0.38 -16.00
N PRO A 396 5.87 1.05 -14.90
CA PRO A 396 5.04 2.22 -15.01
C PRO A 396 5.88 3.47 -15.32
N LYS A 397 5.24 4.56 -15.72
CA LYS A 397 5.81 5.90 -15.54
C LYS A 397 5.83 6.22 -14.06
N LEU A 398 6.95 6.74 -13.53
CA LEU A 398 7.15 6.88 -12.10
C LEU A 398 7.56 8.30 -11.74
N PHE A 399 6.84 8.91 -10.79
CA PHE A 399 7.23 10.17 -10.15
C PHE A 399 7.57 9.95 -8.68
N HIS A 400 8.73 10.45 -8.27
CA HIS A 400 9.10 10.67 -6.88
C HIS A 400 9.00 12.15 -6.57
N ILE A 401 8.16 12.51 -5.60
CA ILE A 401 7.97 13.90 -5.18
C ILE A 401 8.44 14.02 -3.74
N PHE A 402 9.51 14.78 -3.51
CA PHE A 402 10.09 15.00 -2.20
C PHE A 402 9.84 16.38 -1.65
N SER A 403 9.72 16.46 -0.34
CA SER A 403 9.93 17.68 0.43
C SER A 403 11.33 17.68 1.06
N ASN A 404 11.70 18.75 1.75
CA ASN A 404 12.95 18.80 2.53
C ASN A 404 13.02 17.65 3.56
N SER A 405 11.89 17.31 4.17
CA SER A 405 11.88 16.30 5.23
C SER A 405 12.36 14.94 4.72
N GLU A 406 11.80 14.44 3.63
CA GLU A 406 12.13 13.09 3.14
C GLU A 406 13.50 13.07 2.48
N TYR A 407 13.85 14.15 1.77
CA TYR A 407 15.12 14.21 1.07
C TYR A 407 16.30 14.07 2.05
N PHE A 408 16.23 14.74 3.20
CA PHE A 408 17.30 14.71 4.20
C PHE A 408 17.09 13.68 5.31
N ASN A 409 15.86 13.45 5.77
CA ASN A 409 15.60 12.61 6.94
C ASN A 409 15.16 11.18 6.61
N ARG A 410 14.74 10.92 5.36
CA ARG A 410 14.27 9.60 4.88
C ARG A 410 15.07 9.08 3.69
N GLY A 411 16.33 9.52 3.58
CA GLY A 411 17.26 9.06 2.56
C GLY A 411 16.82 9.33 1.12
N GLY A 412 15.97 10.34 0.88
CA GLY A 412 15.41 10.61 -0.44
C GLY A 412 16.46 10.82 -1.54
N SER A 413 17.65 11.32 -1.18
CA SER A 413 18.78 11.45 -2.11
C SER A 413 19.25 10.10 -2.69
N LEU A 414 19.10 8.99 -1.95
CA LEU A 414 19.51 7.64 -2.40
C LEU A 414 18.71 7.14 -3.62
N ILE A 415 17.64 7.81 -4.01
CA ILE A 415 16.94 7.45 -5.26
C ILE A 415 17.74 7.85 -6.50
N HIS A 416 18.62 8.86 -6.38
CA HIS A 416 19.44 9.36 -7.48
C HIS A 416 20.93 9.42 -7.17
N THR A 417 21.37 8.90 -6.04
CA THR A 417 22.79 8.70 -5.73
C THR A 417 23.07 7.22 -5.47
N ASP A 418 24.33 6.82 -5.56
CA ASP A 418 24.76 5.53 -5.04
C ASP A 418 24.57 5.48 -3.50
N VAL A 419 24.61 4.28 -2.93
CA VAL A 419 24.40 4.07 -1.49
C VAL A 419 25.43 4.76 -0.60
N THR A 420 26.55 5.20 -1.16
CA THR A 420 27.59 5.97 -0.43
C THR A 420 27.35 7.49 -0.52
N GLY A 421 26.42 7.93 -1.35
CA GLY A 421 26.13 9.35 -1.60
C GLY A 421 27.28 10.10 -2.30
N THR A 422 28.18 9.39 -2.97
CA THR A 422 29.38 9.98 -3.59
C THR A 422 29.24 10.20 -5.10
N ARG A 423 28.26 9.57 -5.73
CA ARG A 423 28.06 9.62 -7.18
C ARG A 423 26.57 9.63 -7.51
N ASP A 424 26.18 10.49 -8.46
CA ASP A 424 24.82 10.49 -9.01
C ASP A 424 24.56 9.23 -9.86
N ILE A 425 23.34 8.69 -9.72
CA ILE A 425 22.77 7.64 -10.57
C ILE A 425 21.66 8.28 -11.39
N ALA A 426 21.79 8.26 -12.71
CA ALA A 426 20.75 8.77 -13.59
C ALA A 426 19.48 7.92 -13.45
N PRO A 427 18.31 8.52 -13.18
CA PRO A 427 17.05 7.79 -13.17
C PRO A 427 16.76 7.24 -14.57
N PRO A 428 16.07 6.10 -14.68
CA PRO A 428 15.59 5.59 -15.96
C PRO A 428 14.71 6.59 -16.69
N SER A 429 14.62 6.46 -18.03
CA SER A 429 13.88 7.40 -18.87
C SER A 429 12.40 7.54 -18.56
N ASP A 430 11.82 6.58 -17.85
CA ASP A 430 10.43 6.54 -17.38
C ASP A 430 10.25 6.91 -15.90
N SER A 431 11.30 7.40 -15.24
CA SER A 431 11.25 7.97 -13.90
C SER A 431 11.56 9.46 -13.90
N ARG A 432 10.91 10.21 -13.01
CA ARG A 432 11.20 11.64 -12.74
C ARG A 432 11.22 11.89 -11.24
N ILE A 433 12.11 12.79 -10.82
CA ILE A 433 12.29 13.16 -9.43
C ILE A 433 12.04 14.65 -9.29
N TYR A 434 11.12 15.02 -8.43
CA TYR A 434 10.74 16.40 -8.13
C TYR A 434 11.04 16.73 -6.68
N PHE A 435 11.72 17.82 -6.46
CA PHE A 435 12.03 18.30 -5.11
C PHE A 435 11.34 19.63 -4.86
N VAL A 436 10.44 19.65 -3.87
CA VAL A 436 9.72 20.85 -3.43
C VAL A 436 10.50 21.48 -2.28
N SER A 437 11.37 22.43 -2.62
CA SER A 437 12.19 23.15 -1.66
C SER A 437 11.35 23.86 -0.61
N SER A 438 11.84 23.86 0.63
CA SER A 438 11.15 24.40 1.82
C SER A 438 9.81 23.73 2.17
N GLY A 439 9.40 22.68 1.45
CA GLY A 439 8.22 21.90 1.76
C GLY A 439 8.42 21.06 3.03
N PRO A 440 7.46 21.03 3.97
CA PRO A 440 7.47 20.10 5.09
C PRO A 440 6.90 18.75 4.69
N HIS A 441 7.07 17.73 5.55
CA HIS A 441 6.40 16.43 5.37
C HIS A 441 4.88 16.58 5.32
N ALA A 442 4.33 17.27 6.31
CA ALA A 442 2.93 17.65 6.34
C ALA A 442 2.83 19.18 6.46
N PHE A 443 2.13 19.80 5.54
CA PHE A 443 1.93 21.24 5.58
C PHE A 443 0.73 21.60 6.48
N GLY A 444 0.85 22.74 7.15
CA GLY A 444 -0.21 23.26 7.99
C GLY A 444 -1.12 24.27 7.27
N PRO A 445 -2.08 24.84 8.00
CA PRO A 445 -2.97 25.85 7.46
C PRO A 445 -2.24 27.18 7.16
N MET A 446 -2.86 27.98 6.30
CA MET A 446 -2.47 29.36 6.06
C MET A 446 -3.59 30.29 6.58
N PRO A 447 -3.33 31.25 7.47
CA PRO A 447 -2.03 31.61 8.06
C PRO A 447 -1.47 30.52 8.99
N ALA A 448 -0.13 30.51 9.13
CA ALA A 448 0.57 29.54 9.97
C ALA A 448 0.08 29.60 11.43
N LYS A 449 -0.08 28.43 12.05
CA LYS A 449 -0.50 28.28 13.45
C LYS A 449 0.53 27.49 14.23
N GLN A 450 0.63 27.77 15.52
CA GLN A 450 1.37 26.93 16.44
C GLN A 450 0.47 25.80 16.95
N PHE A 451 0.91 24.55 16.80
CA PHE A 451 0.19 23.43 17.37
C PHE A 451 0.54 23.27 18.87
N PRO A 452 -0.37 22.72 19.68
CA PRO A 452 -0.07 22.41 21.10
C PRO A 452 1.18 21.54 21.20
N GLY A 453 2.12 21.95 22.07
CA GLY A 453 3.39 21.24 22.30
C GLY A 453 4.49 21.51 21.27
N ALA A 454 4.21 22.22 20.18
CA ALA A 454 5.24 22.58 19.20
C ALA A 454 6.03 23.83 19.65
N ALA A 455 7.35 23.81 19.42
CA ALA A 455 8.22 24.95 19.69
C ALA A 455 8.02 26.13 18.74
N GLY A 456 7.44 25.91 17.54
CA GLY A 456 7.28 26.92 16.50
C GLY A 456 5.94 26.79 15.75
N PHE A 457 5.76 27.66 14.77
CA PHE A 457 4.61 27.62 13.86
C PHE A 457 4.77 26.50 12.83
N ASN A 458 3.64 25.93 12.39
CA ASN A 458 3.63 25.01 11.27
C ASN A 458 4.10 25.70 9.97
N ASN A 459 4.70 24.93 9.10
CA ASN A 459 5.05 25.37 7.75
C ASN A 459 3.82 25.25 6.83
N PRO A 460 3.31 26.35 6.24
CA PRO A 460 2.13 26.33 5.38
C PRO A 460 2.44 26.06 3.90
N VAL A 461 3.69 25.76 3.52
CA VAL A 461 4.04 25.49 2.12
C VAL A 461 3.37 24.21 1.64
N SER A 462 2.29 24.39 0.89
CA SER A 462 1.50 23.29 0.33
C SER A 462 2.06 22.80 -1.02
N ARG A 463 2.17 21.49 -1.18
CA ARG A 463 2.52 20.85 -2.44
C ARG A 463 1.34 20.63 -3.39
N ASN A 464 0.11 20.82 -2.92
CA ASN A 464 -1.11 20.50 -3.68
C ASN A 464 -1.14 21.10 -5.10
N PRO A 465 -0.76 22.37 -5.34
CA PRO A 465 -0.72 22.91 -6.70
C PRO A 465 0.24 22.16 -7.61
N ILE A 466 1.39 21.73 -7.07
CA ILE A 466 2.43 21.00 -7.80
C ILE A 466 1.93 19.59 -8.15
N VAL A 467 1.42 18.83 -7.18
CA VAL A 467 0.94 17.46 -7.43
C VAL A 467 -0.25 17.43 -8.38
N ARG A 468 -1.12 18.46 -8.36
CA ARG A 468 -2.21 18.63 -9.35
C ARG A 468 -1.67 18.82 -10.77
N ALA A 469 -0.63 19.62 -10.95
CA ALA A 469 0.01 19.80 -12.25
C ALA A 469 0.71 18.51 -12.70
N LEU A 470 1.47 17.89 -11.81
CA LEU A 470 2.19 16.65 -12.08
C LEU A 470 1.25 15.47 -12.42
N LEU A 471 0.05 15.39 -11.85
CA LEU A 471 -0.93 14.37 -12.28
C LEU A 471 -1.31 14.55 -13.75
N LYS A 472 -1.50 15.79 -14.20
CA LYS A 472 -1.76 16.07 -15.62
C LYS A 472 -0.57 15.68 -16.49
N ASP A 473 0.64 16.02 -16.05
CA ASP A 473 1.85 15.69 -16.78
C ASP A 473 2.07 14.16 -16.84
N MET A 474 1.77 13.45 -15.77
CA MET A 474 1.77 11.99 -15.73
C MET A 474 0.78 11.41 -16.74
N ASP A 475 -0.46 11.93 -16.79
CA ASP A 475 -1.47 11.48 -17.74
C ASP A 475 -1.06 11.75 -19.20
N ASP A 476 -0.53 12.93 -19.47
CA ASP A 476 -0.03 13.28 -20.81
C ASP A 476 1.17 12.39 -21.20
N TRP A 477 2.02 12.06 -20.25
CA TRP A 477 3.16 11.16 -20.50
C TRP A 477 2.72 9.74 -20.82
N VAL A 478 1.81 9.19 -20.03
CA VAL A 478 1.27 7.82 -20.23
C VAL A 478 0.46 7.73 -21.53
N THR A 479 -0.42 8.69 -21.78
CA THR A 479 -1.42 8.58 -22.86
C THR A 479 -0.99 9.17 -24.20
N LYS A 480 -0.06 10.14 -24.19
CA LYS A 480 0.39 10.88 -25.38
C LYS A 480 1.89 10.76 -25.62
N GLY A 481 2.64 10.14 -24.69
CA GLY A 481 4.10 10.07 -24.76
C GLY A 481 4.80 11.42 -24.51
N ALA A 482 4.08 12.46 -24.05
CA ALA A 482 4.63 13.77 -23.78
C ALA A 482 5.40 13.73 -22.45
N ALA A 483 6.72 13.54 -22.53
CA ALA A 483 7.56 13.46 -21.35
C ALA A 483 7.51 14.78 -20.56
N PRO A 484 7.34 14.74 -19.23
CA PRO A 484 7.36 15.92 -18.38
C PRO A 484 8.78 16.46 -18.20
N PRO A 485 8.94 17.70 -17.73
CA PRO A 485 10.23 18.29 -17.46
C PRO A 485 11.02 17.54 -16.38
#